data_7062db9abdac6217c04844a63f9e05a3
#
_entry.id   7062db9abdac6217c04844a63f9e05a3
#
_cell.length_a   1.000
_cell.length_b   1.000
_cell.length_c   1.000
_cell.angle_alpha   90.00
_cell.angle_beta   90.00
_cell.angle_gamma   90.00
#
_symmetry.space_group_name_H-M   'P 1'
#
loop_
_entity.id
_entity.type
_entity.pdbx_description
1 polymer ?
#
loop_
_entity_poly.entity_id
_entity_poly.type
_entity_poly.pdbx_seq_one_letter_code
_entity_poly.pdbx_strand_id
1 'polypeptide(L)'
;MTKKQHYLPQFYLKNFASDNGKIWTYDRYKGKIYACSPRDIACEKYLYETRWEDANPKLGEFVLPNQFENKFAEREGEYSKLLQKIIGLCSNEANKGALICNKDEKETLASFVSNMYLRNPWSMAQANLDCVTDGIMDVEEIKVIDNLLQLMEFGGTESLVKFASKRVWLDEDFDGSMQQESTKDLRGLKCCFIKTETKQFVTSSFPVLHGIDETTAEEEKIIYFPLHPHIALLYGNTLPHKVWNRIGVLPENDIDFWNKQYYKLEIDQVRFIYAKEKSVLEKLVK
;
A
#
# COMPACT_ATOMS: atom_id res chain seq x y z
N MET A 1 15.52 -13.49 -11.31
CA MET A 1 14.15 -13.30 -10.76
C MET A 1 14.24 -13.00 -9.27
N THR A 2 13.51 -11.96 -8.82
CA THR A 2 13.44 -11.51 -7.44
C THR A 2 12.58 -12.47 -6.62
N LYS A 3 13.21 -13.20 -5.67
CA LYS A 3 12.48 -14.17 -4.84
C LYS A 3 11.67 -13.48 -3.73
N LYS A 4 12.21 -12.41 -3.14
CA LYS A 4 11.68 -11.70 -1.98
C LYS A 4 11.04 -10.40 -2.47
N GLN A 5 9.74 -10.39 -2.61
CA GLN A 5 8.97 -9.28 -3.18
C GLN A 5 8.31 -8.49 -2.06
N HIS A 6 8.61 -7.18 -1.98
CA HIS A 6 8.12 -6.33 -0.91
C HIS A 6 6.77 -5.72 -1.28
N TYR A 7 5.76 -5.90 -0.41
CA TYR A 7 4.48 -5.21 -0.54
C TYR A 7 4.48 -3.83 0.15
N LEU A 8 5.43 -3.57 1.04
CA LEU A 8 5.76 -2.21 1.49
C LEU A 8 7.16 -1.84 1.02
N PRO A 9 7.33 -0.74 0.26
CA PRO A 9 8.64 -0.33 -0.23
C PRO A 9 9.64 -0.10 0.88
N GLN A 10 10.88 -0.50 0.67
CA GLN A 10 11.92 -0.31 1.68
C GLN A 10 12.18 1.17 2.01
N PHE A 11 12.04 2.08 1.03
CA PHE A 11 12.20 3.53 1.27
C PHE A 11 11.15 4.06 2.24
N TYR A 12 9.92 3.54 2.18
CA TYR A 12 8.85 3.88 3.12
C TYR A 12 9.16 3.36 4.53
N LEU A 13 9.50 2.08 4.66
CA LEU A 13 9.81 1.45 5.95
C LEU A 13 11.02 2.11 6.64
N LYS A 14 12.00 2.59 5.88
CA LYS A 14 13.17 3.30 6.42
C LYS A 14 12.80 4.57 7.19
N ASN A 15 11.68 5.23 6.88
CA ASN A 15 11.22 6.39 7.63
C ASN A 15 10.81 6.03 9.08
N PHE A 16 10.44 4.77 9.32
CA PHE A 16 10.10 4.24 10.64
C PHE A 16 11.23 3.45 11.30
N ALA A 17 12.41 3.42 10.68
CA ALA A 17 13.57 2.82 11.28
C ALA A 17 14.19 3.77 12.33
N SER A 18 14.72 3.19 13.41
CA SER A 18 15.52 3.89 14.40
C SER A 18 16.93 4.19 13.85
N ASP A 19 17.71 4.97 14.57
CA ASP A 19 19.02 5.46 14.11
C ASP A 19 20.03 4.32 13.84
N ASN A 20 19.82 3.14 14.40
CA ASN A 20 20.60 1.93 14.11
C ASN A 20 20.12 1.18 12.84
N GLY A 21 19.17 1.76 12.09
CA GLY A 21 18.64 1.19 10.84
C GLY A 21 17.65 0.05 11.03
N LYS A 22 17.23 -0.26 12.28
CA LYS A 22 16.22 -1.29 12.58
C LYS A 22 14.87 -0.66 12.85
N ILE A 23 13.81 -1.40 12.55
CA ILE A 23 12.44 -1.05 12.85
C ILE A 23 11.90 -1.96 13.95
N TRP A 24 11.22 -1.39 14.94
CA TRP A 24 10.55 -2.17 15.97
C TRP A 24 9.24 -2.71 15.42
N THR A 25 9.03 -4.02 15.61
CA THR A 25 7.92 -4.78 15.03
C THR A 25 7.18 -5.49 16.16
N TYR A 26 5.87 -5.31 16.22
CA TYR A 26 4.97 -6.11 17.02
C TYR A 26 4.28 -7.15 16.13
N ASP A 27 4.56 -8.43 16.37
CA ASP A 27 3.88 -9.55 15.72
C ASP A 27 2.65 -9.92 16.56
N ARG A 28 1.48 -9.61 16.05
CA ARG A 28 0.20 -9.80 16.75
C ARG A 28 -0.13 -11.27 16.98
N TYR A 29 0.29 -12.18 16.07
CA TYR A 29 0.13 -13.62 16.28
C TYR A 29 0.98 -14.15 17.44
N LYS A 30 2.20 -13.64 17.57
CA LYS A 30 3.13 -14.11 18.60
C LYS A 30 3.03 -13.33 19.91
N GLY A 31 2.37 -12.17 19.90
CA GLY A 31 2.35 -11.25 21.03
C GLY A 31 3.74 -10.72 21.41
N LYS A 32 4.66 -10.61 20.44
CA LYS A 32 6.07 -10.28 20.72
C LYS A 32 6.51 -9.01 19.98
N ILE A 33 7.32 -8.21 20.68
CA ILE A 33 7.99 -7.03 20.09
C ILE A 33 9.47 -7.38 19.90
N TYR A 34 9.98 -7.15 18.69
CA TYR A 34 11.38 -7.36 18.33
C TYR A 34 11.83 -6.33 17.29
N ALA A 35 13.13 -6.15 17.14
CA ALA A 35 13.72 -5.27 16.12
C ALA A 35 14.20 -6.09 14.92
N CYS A 36 13.92 -5.61 13.70
CA CYS A 36 14.35 -6.25 12.46
C CYS A 36 14.77 -5.22 11.39
N SER A 37 15.41 -5.71 10.34
CA SER A 37 15.77 -4.85 9.22
C SER A 37 14.55 -4.59 8.32
N PRO A 38 14.37 -3.38 7.76
CA PRO A 38 13.37 -3.12 6.72
C PRO A 38 13.42 -4.09 5.52
N ARG A 39 14.59 -4.70 5.27
CA ARG A 39 14.77 -5.70 4.20
C ARG A 39 14.12 -7.05 4.48
N ASP A 40 13.80 -7.32 5.76
CA ASP A 40 13.34 -8.64 6.19
C ASP A 40 11.86 -8.68 6.56
N ILE A 41 11.18 -7.56 6.44
CA ILE A 41 9.76 -7.40 6.77
C ILE A 41 8.95 -6.95 5.55
N ALA A 42 7.64 -7.11 5.64
CA ALA A 42 6.69 -6.69 4.62
C ALA A 42 7.05 -7.20 3.21
N CYS A 43 7.46 -8.46 3.13
CA CYS A 43 7.81 -9.12 1.88
C CYS A 43 7.41 -10.60 1.92
N GLU A 44 7.07 -11.12 0.77
CA GLU A 44 6.76 -12.53 0.56
C GLU A 44 7.55 -13.11 -0.62
N LYS A 45 7.61 -14.43 -0.68
CA LYS A 45 8.26 -15.10 -1.81
C LYS A 45 7.30 -15.16 -2.99
N TYR A 46 7.74 -14.61 -4.12
CA TYR A 46 6.99 -14.70 -5.38
C TYR A 46 5.57 -14.14 -5.31
N LEU A 47 5.34 -13.12 -4.47
CA LEU A 47 4.02 -12.55 -4.18
C LEU A 47 3.24 -12.16 -5.43
N TYR A 48 3.91 -11.53 -6.39
CA TYR A 48 3.28 -11.03 -7.61
C TYR A 48 3.42 -11.98 -8.80
N GLU A 49 4.20 -13.06 -8.63
CA GLU A 49 4.42 -14.01 -9.71
C GLU A 49 3.20 -14.92 -9.93
N THR A 50 3.00 -15.31 -11.17
CA THR A 50 2.00 -16.32 -11.54
C THR A 50 2.73 -17.52 -12.14
N ARG A 51 2.56 -18.68 -11.53
CA ARG A 51 3.15 -19.92 -12.03
C ARG A 51 2.37 -20.44 -13.22
N TRP A 52 3.07 -21.03 -14.17
CA TRP A 52 2.43 -21.89 -15.14
C TRP A 52 1.85 -23.13 -14.44
N GLU A 53 0.67 -23.57 -14.88
CA GLU A 53 0.03 -24.78 -14.33
C GLU A 53 0.82 -26.02 -14.70
N ASP A 54 1.24 -26.09 -15.97
CA ASP A 54 2.08 -27.16 -16.49
C ASP A 54 3.50 -26.68 -16.69
N ALA A 55 4.46 -27.44 -16.16
CA ALA A 55 5.86 -27.16 -16.35
C ALA A 55 6.25 -27.31 -17.83
N ASN A 56 6.26 -26.21 -18.57
CA ASN A 56 6.79 -26.18 -19.92
C ASN A 56 8.24 -25.70 -19.91
N PRO A 57 9.21 -26.54 -20.27
CA PRO A 57 10.64 -26.15 -20.26
C PRO A 57 10.96 -24.95 -21.13
N LYS A 58 10.14 -24.65 -22.14
CA LYS A 58 10.32 -23.51 -23.06
C LYS A 58 9.83 -22.19 -22.46
N LEU A 59 8.85 -22.23 -21.54
CA LEU A 59 8.22 -21.04 -20.94
C LEU A 59 8.78 -20.68 -19.57
N GLY A 60 9.53 -21.59 -18.94
CA GLY A 60 10.04 -21.41 -17.58
C GLY A 60 8.99 -21.68 -16.51
N GLU A 61 9.24 -21.22 -15.28
CA GLU A 61 8.40 -21.50 -14.10
C GLU A 61 7.22 -20.52 -13.97
N PHE A 62 7.36 -19.28 -14.48
CA PHE A 62 6.41 -18.18 -14.26
C PHE A 62 6.03 -17.47 -15.56
N VAL A 63 4.82 -16.94 -15.58
CA VAL A 63 4.30 -16.06 -16.63
C VAL A 63 4.96 -14.69 -16.49
N LEU A 64 5.75 -14.27 -17.48
CA LEU A 64 6.45 -12.97 -17.50
C LEU A 64 7.09 -12.60 -16.14
N PRO A 65 8.10 -13.33 -15.69
CA PRO A 65 8.68 -13.16 -14.36
C PRO A 65 9.22 -11.74 -14.13
N ASN A 66 9.07 -11.22 -12.92
CA ASN A 66 9.38 -9.86 -12.46
C ASN A 66 8.59 -8.72 -13.13
N GLN A 67 7.53 -8.99 -13.87
CA GLN A 67 6.77 -7.95 -14.57
C GLN A 67 6.32 -6.82 -13.61
N PHE A 68 5.68 -7.19 -12.50
CA PHE A 68 5.18 -6.22 -11.51
C PHE A 68 6.32 -5.61 -10.68
N GLU A 69 7.31 -6.39 -10.28
CA GLU A 69 8.48 -5.88 -9.54
C GLU A 69 9.24 -4.80 -10.32
N ASN A 70 9.42 -5.00 -11.62
CA ASN A 70 10.07 -4.00 -12.47
C ASN A 70 9.26 -2.71 -12.54
N LYS A 71 7.95 -2.80 -12.75
CA LYS A 71 7.05 -1.64 -12.75
C LYS A 71 7.06 -0.89 -11.41
N PHE A 72 6.98 -1.60 -10.29
CA PHE A 72 7.09 -0.98 -8.98
C PHE A 72 8.43 -0.27 -8.78
N ALA A 73 9.54 -0.89 -9.20
CA ALA A 73 10.87 -0.30 -9.08
C ALA A 73 11.00 1.01 -9.88
N GLU A 74 10.39 1.11 -11.06
CA GLU A 74 10.36 2.34 -11.88
C GLU A 74 9.67 3.48 -11.13
N ARG A 75 8.52 3.21 -10.48
CA ARG A 75 7.74 4.23 -9.76
C ARG A 75 8.28 4.55 -8.35
N GLU A 76 8.90 3.60 -7.68
CA GLU A 76 9.41 3.79 -6.32
C GLU A 76 10.43 4.92 -6.22
N GLY A 77 11.18 5.19 -7.30
CA GLY A 77 12.09 6.32 -7.38
C GLY A 77 11.38 7.68 -7.28
N GLU A 78 10.25 7.85 -7.94
CA GLU A 78 9.43 9.07 -7.90
C GLU A 78 8.72 9.20 -6.54
N TYR A 79 8.10 8.14 -6.05
CA TYR A 79 7.44 8.10 -4.75
C TYR A 79 8.40 8.44 -3.62
N SER A 80 9.61 7.89 -3.65
CA SER A 80 10.64 8.16 -2.65
C SER A 80 11.05 9.62 -2.62
N LYS A 81 11.28 10.25 -3.79
CA LYS A 81 11.63 11.68 -3.89
C LYS A 81 10.51 12.57 -3.34
N LEU A 82 9.26 12.28 -3.74
CA LEU A 82 8.10 13.03 -3.28
C LEU A 82 7.92 12.88 -1.76
N LEU A 83 8.04 11.68 -1.22
CA LEU A 83 7.90 11.42 0.20
C LEU A 83 8.96 12.17 1.02
N GLN A 84 10.22 12.16 0.61
CA GLN A 84 11.30 12.91 1.27
C GLN A 84 11.07 14.43 1.20
N LYS A 85 10.58 14.94 0.06
CA LYS A 85 10.18 16.35 -0.06
C LYS A 85 9.07 16.71 0.95
N ILE A 86 8.00 15.90 1.01
CA ILE A 86 6.88 16.13 1.93
C ILE A 86 7.35 16.12 3.37
N ILE A 87 8.17 15.13 3.76
CA ILE A 87 8.72 15.02 5.12
C ILE A 87 9.56 16.26 5.44
N GLY A 88 10.42 16.70 4.53
CA GLY A 88 11.25 17.89 4.71
C GLY A 88 10.43 19.17 4.86
N LEU A 89 9.39 19.35 4.04
CA LEU A 89 8.51 20.51 4.13
C LEU A 89 7.70 20.52 5.44
N CYS A 90 7.14 19.37 5.83
CA CYS A 90 6.36 19.25 7.06
C CYS A 90 7.21 19.40 8.34
N SER A 91 8.49 19.02 8.28
CA SER A 91 9.40 19.15 9.42
C SER A 91 9.88 20.59 9.67
N ASN A 92 9.78 21.48 8.68
CA ASN A 92 10.24 22.85 8.77
C ASN A 92 9.10 23.80 9.17
N GLU A 93 9.20 24.43 10.34
CA GLU A 93 8.21 25.39 10.88
C GLU A 93 7.98 26.61 9.97
N ALA A 94 8.99 27.02 9.19
CA ALA A 94 8.85 28.11 8.23
C ALA A 94 7.79 27.84 7.15
N ASN A 95 7.42 26.58 6.92
CA ASN A 95 6.42 26.18 5.94
C ASN A 95 5.00 26.09 6.52
N LYS A 96 4.78 26.54 7.74
CA LYS A 96 3.45 26.58 8.36
C LYS A 96 2.48 27.38 7.48
N GLY A 97 1.42 26.72 7.00
CA GLY A 97 0.43 27.32 6.10
C GLY A 97 0.82 27.31 4.60
N ALA A 98 2.01 26.84 4.21
CA ALA A 98 2.37 26.65 2.83
C ALA A 98 1.62 25.48 2.19
N LEU A 99 1.45 25.52 0.86
CA LEU A 99 0.99 24.35 0.09
C LEU A 99 2.14 23.34 -0.02
N ILE A 100 1.84 22.09 0.29
CA ILE A 100 2.84 21.01 0.35
C ILE A 100 3.10 20.39 -1.02
N CYS A 101 2.05 20.13 -1.79
CA CYS A 101 2.13 19.49 -3.11
C CYS A 101 1.56 20.39 -4.21
N ASN A 102 2.23 20.45 -5.34
CA ASN A 102 1.65 20.97 -6.58
C ASN A 102 0.67 19.95 -7.21
N LYS A 103 0.14 20.24 -8.42
CA LYS A 103 -0.85 19.39 -9.06
C LYS A 103 -0.31 18.00 -9.41
N ASP A 104 0.87 17.94 -10.01
CA ASP A 104 1.49 16.67 -10.44
C ASP A 104 1.92 15.83 -9.24
N GLU A 105 2.43 16.48 -8.19
CA GLU A 105 2.79 15.81 -6.94
C GLU A 105 1.58 15.24 -6.20
N LYS A 106 0.40 15.85 -6.29
CA LYS A 106 -0.84 15.27 -5.76
C LYS A 106 -1.24 14.01 -6.52
N GLU A 107 -1.01 13.98 -7.82
CA GLU A 107 -1.25 12.81 -8.65
C GLU A 107 -0.31 11.67 -8.27
N THR A 108 0.98 11.96 -8.21
CA THR A 108 2.01 11.00 -7.74
C THR A 108 1.73 10.50 -6.32
N LEU A 109 1.26 11.37 -5.42
CA LEU A 109 0.91 10.99 -4.04
C LEU A 109 -0.32 10.07 -4.01
N ALA A 110 -1.35 10.38 -4.80
CA ALA A 110 -2.54 9.54 -4.91
C ALA A 110 -2.19 8.16 -5.48
N SER A 111 -1.36 8.12 -6.54
CA SER A 111 -0.85 6.86 -7.10
C SER A 111 -0.04 6.06 -6.08
N PHE A 112 0.80 6.71 -5.28
CA PHE A 112 1.57 6.05 -4.22
C PHE A 112 0.65 5.42 -3.16
N VAL A 113 -0.34 6.15 -2.66
CA VAL A 113 -1.28 5.64 -1.64
C VAL A 113 -2.11 4.47 -2.19
N SER A 114 -2.61 4.61 -3.43
CA SER A 114 -3.32 3.55 -4.13
C SER A 114 -2.45 2.29 -4.28
N ASN A 115 -1.20 2.47 -4.72
CA ASN A 115 -0.24 1.37 -4.85
C ASN A 115 0.02 0.66 -3.51
N MET A 116 0.20 1.41 -2.41
CA MET A 116 0.40 0.85 -1.06
C MET A 116 -0.79 0.02 -0.57
N TYR A 117 -2.00 0.35 -0.98
CA TYR A 117 -3.21 -0.40 -0.67
C TYR A 117 -3.35 -1.65 -1.53
N LEU A 118 -3.26 -1.48 -2.86
CA LEU A 118 -3.59 -2.56 -3.83
C LEU A 118 -2.54 -3.67 -3.87
N ARG A 119 -1.24 -3.33 -3.71
CA ARG A 119 -0.15 -4.34 -3.71
C ARG A 119 -0.04 -5.15 -2.43
N ASN A 120 -0.87 -4.87 -1.45
CA ASN A 120 -0.88 -5.59 -0.18
C ASN A 120 -1.45 -7.01 -0.35
N PRO A 121 -0.83 -8.05 0.26
CA PRO A 121 -1.32 -9.43 0.16
C PRO A 121 -2.78 -9.60 0.57
N TRP A 122 -3.21 -8.90 1.63
CA TRP A 122 -4.60 -8.95 2.08
C TRP A 122 -5.56 -8.37 1.04
N SER A 123 -5.26 -7.19 0.45
CA SER A 123 -6.08 -6.60 -0.61
C SER A 123 -6.17 -7.49 -1.84
N MET A 124 -5.04 -8.09 -2.24
CA MET A 124 -4.98 -9.02 -3.36
C MET A 124 -5.82 -10.29 -3.09
N ALA A 125 -5.80 -10.80 -1.85
CA ALA A 125 -6.60 -11.96 -1.46
C ALA A 125 -8.10 -11.63 -1.44
N GLN A 126 -8.49 -10.44 -0.97
CA GLN A 126 -9.89 -9.99 -1.02
C GLN A 126 -10.41 -9.83 -2.46
N ALA A 127 -9.54 -9.39 -3.37
CA ALA A 127 -9.86 -9.29 -4.79
C ALA A 127 -9.90 -10.65 -5.51
N ASN A 128 -9.55 -11.74 -4.81
CA ASN A 128 -9.60 -13.10 -5.32
C ASN A 128 -8.83 -13.30 -6.65
N LEU A 129 -7.70 -12.64 -6.80
CA LEU A 129 -6.93 -12.57 -8.05
C LEU A 129 -6.39 -13.93 -8.54
N ASP A 130 -6.42 -14.95 -7.69
CA ASP A 130 -6.03 -16.31 -8.03
C ASP A 130 -7.23 -17.20 -8.44
N CYS A 131 -8.45 -16.66 -8.44
CA CYS A 131 -9.65 -17.36 -8.93
C CYS A 131 -9.98 -16.96 -10.36
N VAL A 132 -10.22 -17.97 -11.18
CA VAL A 132 -10.58 -17.83 -12.60
C VAL A 132 -12.06 -17.45 -12.80
N THR A 133 -12.89 -17.53 -11.74
CA THR A 133 -14.35 -17.59 -11.87
C THR A 133 -15.08 -16.26 -11.82
N ASP A 134 -14.45 -15.16 -11.43
CA ASP A 134 -15.16 -13.89 -11.22
C ASP A 134 -14.81 -12.81 -12.25
N GLY A 135 -15.34 -12.94 -13.46
CA GLY A 135 -15.76 -11.76 -14.19
C GLY A 135 -14.78 -11.08 -15.15
N ILE A 136 -13.54 -11.58 -15.35
CA ILE A 136 -12.62 -10.99 -16.34
C ILE A 136 -12.82 -11.59 -17.74
N MET A 137 -13.18 -12.86 -17.81
CA MET A 137 -13.49 -13.55 -19.06
C MET A 137 -14.62 -14.55 -18.81
N ASP A 138 -15.52 -14.70 -19.78
CA ASP A 138 -16.52 -15.75 -19.70
C ASP A 138 -15.93 -17.14 -20.04
N VAL A 139 -16.69 -18.19 -19.72
CA VAL A 139 -16.24 -19.58 -19.91
C VAL A 139 -15.95 -19.90 -21.39
N GLU A 140 -16.64 -19.28 -22.32
CA GLU A 140 -16.44 -19.50 -23.76
C GLU A 140 -15.18 -18.80 -24.26
N GLU A 141 -14.88 -17.57 -23.76
CA GLU A 141 -13.63 -16.87 -24.06
C GLU A 141 -12.42 -17.64 -23.53
N ILE A 142 -12.52 -18.20 -22.32
CA ILE A 142 -11.47 -19.05 -21.73
C ILE A 142 -11.23 -20.27 -22.62
N LYS A 143 -12.29 -20.97 -23.07
CA LYS A 143 -12.15 -22.13 -23.95
C LYS A 143 -11.52 -21.78 -25.30
N VAL A 144 -11.84 -20.62 -25.88
CA VAL A 144 -11.24 -20.18 -27.14
C VAL A 144 -9.74 -19.95 -26.96
N ILE A 145 -9.33 -19.30 -25.88
CA ILE A 145 -7.92 -19.07 -25.58
C ILE A 145 -7.21 -20.38 -25.28
N ASP A 146 -7.84 -21.29 -24.53
CA ASP A 146 -7.27 -22.60 -24.22
C ASP A 146 -7.01 -23.42 -25.49
N ASN A 147 -7.99 -23.46 -26.39
CA ASN A 147 -7.84 -24.12 -27.69
C ASN A 147 -6.70 -23.50 -28.52
N LEU A 148 -6.57 -22.17 -28.54
CA LEU A 148 -5.49 -21.51 -29.26
C LEU A 148 -4.11 -21.81 -28.65
N LEU A 149 -4.01 -21.82 -27.33
CA LEU A 149 -2.77 -22.13 -26.62
C LEU A 149 -2.37 -23.59 -26.79
N GLN A 150 -3.34 -24.51 -26.79
CA GLN A 150 -3.09 -25.93 -27.07
C GLN A 150 -2.57 -26.13 -28.50
N LEU A 151 -3.16 -25.42 -29.49
CA LEU A 151 -2.67 -25.43 -30.87
C LEU A 151 -1.26 -24.87 -31.02
N MET A 152 -0.86 -23.94 -30.13
CA MET A 152 0.48 -23.37 -30.10
C MET A 152 1.45 -24.16 -29.20
N GLU A 153 1.03 -25.31 -28.67
CA GLU A 153 1.80 -26.12 -27.70
C GLU A 153 2.13 -25.35 -26.39
N PHE A 154 1.34 -24.31 -26.06
CA PHE A 154 1.42 -23.62 -24.78
C PHE A 154 0.32 -24.18 -23.88
N GLY A 155 0.66 -24.71 -22.73
CA GLY A 155 -0.28 -25.04 -21.67
C GLY A 155 -0.69 -23.81 -20.87
N GLY A 156 -1.85 -23.84 -20.19
CA GLY A 156 -2.11 -22.94 -19.06
C GLY A 156 -2.91 -21.67 -19.33
N THR A 157 -4.12 -21.76 -19.87
CA THR A 157 -5.06 -20.64 -19.96
C THR A 157 -5.35 -20.04 -18.58
N GLU A 158 -5.53 -20.89 -17.55
CA GLU A 158 -5.78 -20.45 -16.19
C GLU A 158 -4.64 -19.57 -15.64
N SER A 159 -3.38 -19.93 -15.90
CA SER A 159 -2.23 -19.11 -15.52
C SER A 159 -2.23 -17.74 -16.20
N LEU A 160 -2.63 -17.66 -17.46
CA LEU A 160 -2.74 -16.40 -18.18
C LEU A 160 -3.89 -15.54 -17.65
N VAL A 161 -5.03 -16.14 -17.32
CA VAL A 161 -6.16 -15.42 -16.70
C VAL A 161 -5.77 -14.87 -15.33
N LYS A 162 -5.13 -15.65 -14.47
CA LYS A 162 -4.60 -15.19 -13.18
C LYS A 162 -3.59 -14.04 -13.35
N PHE A 163 -2.72 -14.14 -14.34
CA PHE A 163 -1.78 -13.07 -14.66
C PHE A 163 -2.50 -11.80 -15.15
N ALA A 164 -3.49 -11.95 -16.03
CA ALA A 164 -4.31 -10.85 -16.51
C ALA A 164 -5.08 -10.15 -15.37
N SER A 165 -5.66 -10.92 -14.45
CA SER A 165 -6.32 -10.40 -13.25
C SER A 165 -5.37 -9.53 -12.41
N LYS A 166 -4.14 -9.98 -12.19
CA LYS A 166 -3.11 -9.19 -11.50
C LYS A 166 -2.76 -7.91 -12.26
N ARG A 167 -2.75 -7.94 -13.61
CA ARG A 167 -2.54 -6.72 -14.41
C ARG A 167 -3.67 -5.71 -14.24
N VAL A 168 -4.91 -6.15 -14.34
CA VAL A 168 -6.08 -5.29 -14.10
C VAL A 168 -6.04 -4.69 -12.69
N TRP A 169 -5.51 -5.40 -11.72
CA TRP A 169 -5.43 -4.92 -10.34
C TRP A 169 -4.26 -3.98 -10.08
N LEU A 170 -3.05 -4.31 -10.55
CA LEU A 170 -1.79 -3.68 -10.12
C LEU A 170 -1.13 -2.78 -11.17
N ASP A 171 -1.47 -2.95 -12.46
CA ASP A 171 -0.73 -2.31 -13.55
C ASP A 171 -1.32 -0.94 -13.88
N GLU A 172 -0.68 0.13 -13.45
CA GLU A 172 -1.14 1.50 -13.73
C GLU A 172 -1.09 1.90 -15.21
N ASP A 173 -0.33 1.19 -16.04
CA ASP A 173 -0.27 1.42 -17.48
C ASP A 173 -1.39 0.64 -18.24
N PHE A 174 -2.14 -0.20 -17.53
CA PHE A 174 -3.28 -0.91 -18.10
C PHE A 174 -4.53 -0.04 -17.97
N ASP A 175 -5.14 0.34 -19.09
CA ASP A 175 -6.31 1.21 -19.12
C ASP A 175 -7.49 0.59 -18.38
N GLY A 176 -8.09 1.38 -17.46
CA GLY A 176 -9.17 0.92 -16.59
C GLY A 176 -8.70 0.01 -15.43
N SER A 177 -7.41 -0.06 -15.13
CA SER A 177 -6.93 -0.83 -13.99
C SER A 177 -7.43 -0.27 -12.65
N MET A 178 -7.53 -1.13 -11.63
CA MET A 178 -7.87 -0.72 -10.26
C MET A 178 -6.87 0.31 -9.71
N GLN A 179 -5.60 0.23 -10.12
CA GLN A 179 -4.59 1.22 -9.76
C GLN A 179 -4.95 2.61 -10.32
N GLN A 180 -5.39 2.71 -11.58
CA GLN A 180 -5.82 3.97 -12.17
C GLN A 180 -7.11 4.49 -11.52
N GLU A 181 -8.13 3.65 -11.36
CA GLU A 181 -9.41 4.04 -10.77
C GLU A 181 -9.25 4.49 -9.31
N SER A 182 -8.52 3.73 -8.49
CA SER A 182 -8.23 4.12 -7.10
C SER A 182 -7.43 5.44 -7.03
N THR A 183 -6.48 5.65 -7.93
CA THR A 183 -5.73 6.91 -8.01
C THR A 183 -6.65 8.08 -8.35
N LYS A 184 -7.57 7.89 -9.30
CA LYS A 184 -8.57 8.89 -9.70
C LYS A 184 -9.52 9.24 -8.56
N ASP A 185 -10.00 8.23 -7.82
CA ASP A 185 -10.86 8.43 -6.65
C ASP A 185 -10.14 9.26 -5.57
N LEU A 186 -8.89 8.91 -5.24
CA LEU A 186 -8.09 9.67 -4.29
C LEU A 186 -7.85 11.12 -4.73
N ARG A 187 -7.66 11.37 -6.02
CA ARG A 187 -7.53 12.73 -6.57
C ARG A 187 -8.80 13.56 -6.40
N GLY A 188 -9.97 12.92 -6.36
CA GLY A 188 -11.26 13.56 -6.09
C GLY A 188 -11.40 14.04 -4.63
N LEU A 189 -10.66 13.45 -3.70
CA LEU A 189 -10.68 13.81 -2.30
C LEU A 189 -9.78 15.01 -1.98
N LYS A 190 -10.04 15.66 -0.85
CA LYS A 190 -9.14 16.67 -0.29
C LYS A 190 -8.07 15.96 0.56
N CYS A 191 -6.85 16.46 0.55
CA CYS A 191 -5.79 15.92 1.40
C CYS A 191 -5.29 16.98 2.40
N CYS A 192 -4.82 16.53 3.55
CA CYS A 192 -4.02 17.34 4.48
C CYS A 192 -2.92 16.49 5.10
N PHE A 193 -1.87 17.17 5.58
CA PHE A 193 -0.75 16.54 6.25
C PHE A 193 -0.84 16.86 7.74
N ILE A 194 -0.71 15.84 8.57
CA ILE A 194 -0.81 15.96 10.01
C ILE A 194 0.58 15.86 10.60
N LYS A 195 0.93 16.82 11.45
CA LYS A 195 2.20 16.83 12.19
C LYS A 195 1.94 16.58 13.67
N THR A 196 2.83 15.84 14.30
CA THR A 196 2.94 15.70 15.76
C THR A 196 4.36 16.03 16.24
N GLU A 197 4.47 16.61 17.42
CA GLU A 197 5.76 16.99 18.01
C GLU A 197 6.22 16.00 19.08
N THR A 198 5.31 15.41 19.82
CA THR A 198 5.59 14.65 21.04
C THR A 198 5.34 13.15 20.89
N LYS A 199 4.20 12.74 20.34
CA LYS A 199 3.85 11.35 20.12
C LYS A 199 4.28 10.90 18.72
N GLN A 200 4.38 9.59 18.53
CA GLN A 200 4.74 9.02 17.25
C GLN A 200 3.57 8.23 16.65
N PHE A 201 3.38 8.40 15.36
CA PHE A 201 2.55 7.50 14.56
C PHE A 201 3.27 6.16 14.40
N VAL A 202 2.49 5.08 14.46
CA VAL A 202 2.93 3.76 14.02
C VAL A 202 2.50 3.54 12.57
N THR A 203 3.13 2.57 11.92
CA THR A 203 2.64 2.00 10.67
C THR A 203 2.43 0.49 10.82
N SER A 204 1.98 -0.18 9.79
CA SER A 204 1.65 -1.60 9.89
C SER A 204 1.92 -2.35 8.59
N SER A 205 1.74 -3.67 8.60
CA SER A 205 1.73 -4.49 7.38
C SER A 205 0.61 -4.09 6.40
N PHE A 206 -0.39 -3.34 6.85
CA PHE A 206 -1.44 -2.74 6.03
C PHE A 206 -1.58 -1.25 6.41
N PRO A 207 -0.78 -0.35 5.80
CA PRO A 207 -0.61 1.01 6.34
C PRO A 207 -1.71 1.99 5.96
N VAL A 208 -2.46 1.74 4.88
CA VAL A 208 -3.53 2.63 4.40
C VAL A 208 -4.83 2.21 5.05
N LEU A 209 -5.36 3.04 5.95
CA LEU A 209 -6.64 2.81 6.61
C LEU A 209 -7.76 3.54 5.87
N HIS A 210 -8.82 2.83 5.58
CA HIS A 210 -10.07 3.39 5.08
C HIS A 210 -11.07 3.43 6.22
N GLY A 211 -11.64 4.60 6.48
CA GLY A 211 -12.73 4.80 7.43
C GLY A 211 -13.93 5.41 6.74
N ILE A 212 -15.12 5.01 7.17
CA ILE A 212 -16.38 5.65 6.84
C ILE A 212 -16.98 6.08 8.17
N ASP A 213 -17.30 7.35 8.34
CA ASP A 213 -18.08 7.82 9.48
C ASP A 213 -19.57 7.77 9.10
N GLU A 214 -20.23 6.69 9.49
CA GLU A 214 -21.67 6.47 9.26
C GLU A 214 -22.56 7.37 10.14
N THR A 215 -21.97 8.11 11.05
CA THR A 215 -22.73 8.99 11.97
C THR A 215 -23.07 10.33 11.34
N THR A 216 -22.45 10.70 10.24
CA THR A 216 -22.75 11.92 9.49
C THR A 216 -23.80 11.65 8.41
N ALA A 217 -24.66 12.65 8.14
CA ALA A 217 -25.71 12.57 7.12
C ALA A 217 -25.18 12.38 5.68
N GLU A 218 -23.90 12.63 5.47
CA GLU A 218 -23.13 12.32 4.26
C GLU A 218 -22.07 11.29 4.66
N GLU A 219 -21.93 10.20 3.89
CA GLU A 219 -20.86 9.21 4.10
C GLU A 219 -19.50 9.91 4.08
N GLU A 220 -18.93 10.09 5.26
CA GLU A 220 -17.59 10.67 5.38
C GLU A 220 -16.54 9.63 5.04
N LYS A 221 -15.88 9.82 3.88
CA LYS A 221 -14.75 8.98 3.48
C LYS A 221 -13.46 9.58 4.03
N ILE A 222 -12.81 8.84 4.92
CA ILE A 222 -11.51 9.21 5.47
C ILE A 222 -10.49 8.13 5.13
N ILE A 223 -9.35 8.53 4.56
CA ILE A 223 -8.22 7.65 4.33
C ILE A 223 -7.04 8.20 5.09
N TYR A 224 -6.50 7.38 5.97
CA TYR A 224 -5.34 7.70 6.80
C TYR A 224 -4.14 6.90 6.37
N PHE A 225 -2.99 7.57 6.25
CA PHE A 225 -1.73 6.96 5.87
C PHE A 225 -0.53 7.62 6.57
N PRO A 226 0.16 6.95 7.52
CA PRO A 226 1.33 7.49 8.18
C PRO A 226 2.53 7.48 7.23
N LEU A 227 3.19 8.62 7.06
CA LEU A 227 4.34 8.80 6.16
C LEU A 227 5.68 8.73 6.91
N HIS A 228 5.66 9.11 8.19
CA HIS A 228 6.81 9.23 9.07
C HIS A 228 6.32 9.14 10.53
N PRO A 229 7.15 8.80 11.52
CA PRO A 229 6.73 8.80 12.93
C PRO A 229 6.06 10.09 13.42
N HIS A 230 6.35 11.21 12.78
CA HIS A 230 5.78 12.50 13.14
C HIS A 230 4.88 13.13 12.07
N ILE A 231 4.61 12.43 10.97
CA ILE A 231 3.83 12.97 9.85
C ILE A 231 2.90 11.89 9.32
N ALA A 232 1.61 12.22 9.18
CA ALA A 232 0.63 11.38 8.51
C ALA A 232 -0.13 12.18 7.43
N LEU A 233 -0.68 11.48 6.47
CA LEU A 233 -1.54 12.00 5.42
C LEU A 233 -2.98 11.60 5.73
N LEU A 234 -3.90 12.54 5.55
CA LEU A 234 -5.33 12.29 5.51
C LEU A 234 -5.88 12.70 4.16
N TYR A 235 -6.72 11.85 3.58
CA TYR A 235 -7.67 12.22 2.54
C TYR A 235 -9.08 12.21 3.13
N GLY A 236 -9.95 13.10 2.67
CA GLY A 236 -11.34 13.12 3.07
C GLY A 236 -12.18 14.02 2.18
N ASN A 237 -13.47 13.74 2.09
CA ASN A 237 -14.43 14.57 1.36
C ASN A 237 -14.88 15.80 2.16
N THR A 238 -14.85 15.73 3.49
CA THR A 238 -15.33 16.78 4.42
C THR A 238 -14.24 17.62 5.07
N LEU A 239 -12.95 17.40 4.70
CA LEU A 239 -11.84 18.16 5.28
C LEU A 239 -12.04 19.68 5.15
N PRO A 240 -11.85 20.49 6.24
CA PRO A 240 -12.01 21.93 6.20
C PRO A 240 -11.07 22.60 5.19
N HIS A 241 -11.56 23.57 4.43
CA HIS A 241 -10.77 24.25 3.38
C HIS A 241 -9.43 24.81 3.87
N LYS A 242 -9.35 25.29 5.10
CA LYS A 242 -8.14 25.85 5.70
C LYS A 242 -6.96 24.86 5.81
N VAL A 243 -7.24 23.55 5.82
CA VAL A 243 -6.19 22.49 5.92
C VAL A 243 -5.87 21.81 4.59
N TRP A 244 -6.58 22.13 3.50
CA TRP A 244 -6.37 21.46 2.23
C TRP A 244 -4.94 21.63 1.73
N ASN A 245 -4.26 20.49 1.48
CA ASN A 245 -2.87 20.42 1.04
C ASN A 245 -1.90 21.23 1.92
N ARG A 246 -2.20 21.30 3.23
CA ARG A 246 -1.43 22.05 4.24
C ARG A 246 -1.14 21.18 5.45
N ILE A 247 -0.28 21.68 6.31
CA ILE A 247 0.03 21.02 7.58
C ILE A 247 -1.04 21.40 8.61
N GLY A 248 -1.67 20.38 9.19
CA GLY A 248 -2.50 20.48 10.40
C GLY A 248 -1.76 19.90 11.60
N VAL A 249 -2.08 20.39 12.78
CA VAL A 249 -1.59 19.81 14.05
C VAL A 249 -2.77 19.11 14.71
N LEU A 250 -2.61 17.82 15.01
CA LEU A 250 -3.59 17.05 15.76
C LEU A 250 -3.30 17.08 17.26
N PRO A 251 -4.34 17.06 18.09
CA PRO A 251 -4.20 16.77 19.52
C PRO A 251 -3.56 15.40 19.75
N GLU A 252 -2.81 15.26 20.84
CA GLU A 252 -2.13 14.00 21.16
C GLU A 252 -3.06 12.80 21.31
N ASN A 253 -4.28 13.00 21.79
CA ASN A 253 -5.27 11.94 21.94
C ASN A 253 -5.71 11.36 20.59
N ASP A 254 -5.74 12.18 19.52
CA ASP A 254 -6.10 11.73 18.19
C ASP A 254 -5.00 10.85 17.58
N ILE A 255 -3.74 11.06 17.97
CA ILE A 255 -2.61 10.19 17.56
C ILE A 255 -2.78 8.80 18.16
N ASP A 256 -3.13 8.70 19.43
CA ASP A 256 -3.42 7.42 20.08
C ASP A 256 -4.64 6.73 19.44
N PHE A 257 -5.66 7.51 19.06
CA PHE A 257 -6.81 6.99 18.32
C PHE A 257 -6.38 6.33 17.01
N TRP A 258 -5.61 7.03 16.15
CA TRP A 258 -5.15 6.48 14.86
C TRP A 258 -4.24 5.27 15.03
N ASN A 259 -3.31 5.30 15.98
CA ASN A 259 -2.44 4.16 16.25
C ASN A 259 -3.25 2.92 16.67
N LYS A 260 -4.31 3.10 17.47
CA LYS A 260 -5.19 2.02 17.91
C LYS A 260 -6.05 1.44 16.79
N GLN A 261 -6.33 2.19 15.70
CA GLN A 261 -7.10 1.63 14.59
C GLN A 261 -6.41 0.40 14.00
N TYR A 262 -5.08 0.40 13.83
CA TYR A 262 -4.35 -0.79 13.36
C TYR A 262 -4.54 -2.02 14.28
N TYR A 263 -4.69 -1.78 15.57
CA TYR A 263 -4.89 -2.86 16.54
C TYR A 263 -6.34 -3.42 16.53
N LYS A 264 -7.31 -2.60 16.10
CA LYS A 264 -8.72 -2.99 16.00
C LYS A 264 -9.03 -3.81 14.76
N LEU A 265 -8.25 -3.67 13.68
CA LEU A 265 -8.43 -4.44 12.46
C LEU A 265 -8.19 -5.92 12.70
N GLU A 266 -8.73 -6.77 11.83
CA GLU A 266 -8.49 -8.20 11.88
C GLU A 266 -6.99 -8.52 11.83
N ILE A 267 -6.61 -9.58 12.52
CA ILE A 267 -5.19 -9.94 12.65
C ILE A 267 -4.58 -10.36 11.31
N ASP A 268 -5.39 -10.94 10.42
CA ASP A 268 -4.97 -11.34 9.08
C ASP A 268 -4.75 -10.13 8.17
N GLN A 269 -5.53 -9.06 8.37
CA GLN A 269 -5.34 -7.80 7.67
C GLN A 269 -4.09 -7.05 8.18
N VAL A 270 -3.94 -6.95 9.50
CA VAL A 270 -2.80 -6.29 10.14
C VAL A 270 -2.10 -7.25 11.08
N ARG A 271 -1.20 -8.06 10.53
CA ARG A 271 -0.38 -8.96 11.33
C ARG A 271 0.72 -8.24 12.09
N PHE A 272 1.39 -7.28 11.44
CA PHE A 272 2.53 -6.59 12.01
C PHE A 272 2.26 -5.10 12.18
N ILE A 273 2.64 -4.55 13.33
CA ILE A 273 2.66 -3.12 13.59
C ILE A 273 4.11 -2.69 13.77
N TYR A 274 4.48 -1.58 13.14
CA TYR A 274 5.85 -1.08 13.09
C TYR A 274 5.97 0.29 13.73
N ALA A 275 7.06 0.53 14.46
CA ALA A 275 7.37 1.82 15.05
C ALA A 275 8.88 2.09 15.05
N LYS A 276 9.26 3.38 15.12
CA LYS A 276 10.64 3.81 15.28
C LYS A 276 11.19 3.43 16.66
N GLU A 277 10.34 3.48 17.70
CA GLU A 277 10.73 3.22 19.07
C GLU A 277 9.92 2.07 19.69
N LYS A 278 10.59 1.23 20.46
CA LYS A 278 9.96 0.10 21.18
C LYS A 278 8.87 0.56 22.15
N SER A 279 9.14 1.65 22.86
CA SER A 279 8.24 2.23 23.85
C SER A 279 6.86 2.59 23.31
N VAL A 280 6.78 2.97 22.02
CA VAL A 280 5.51 3.28 21.34
C VAL A 280 4.66 2.02 21.20
N LEU A 281 5.27 0.90 20.78
CA LEU A 281 4.58 -0.38 20.68
C LEU A 281 4.19 -0.93 22.07
N GLU A 282 5.06 -0.80 23.07
CA GLU A 282 4.78 -1.25 24.44
C GLU A 282 3.59 -0.51 25.08
N LYS A 283 3.38 0.76 24.70
CA LYS A 283 2.22 1.54 25.13
C LYS A 283 0.95 1.17 24.35
N LEU A 284 1.10 0.83 23.07
CA LEU A 284 -0.03 0.48 22.20
C LEU A 284 -0.68 -0.86 22.60
N VAL A 285 0.12 -1.82 23.06
CA VAL A 285 -0.35 -3.19 23.36
C VAL A 285 -0.75 -3.42 24.83
N LYS A 286 -0.60 -2.40 25.66
CA LYS A 286 -1.11 -2.37 27.06
C LYS A 286 -2.56 -1.93 27.11
#